data_99c1760e27738c3b3fccfd0e434cc5bb
#
_entry.id   99c1760e27738c3b3fccfd0e434cc5bb
#
_cell.length_a   1.000
_cell.length_b   1.000
_cell.length_c   1.000
_cell.angle_alpha   90.00
_cell.angle_beta   90.00
_cell.angle_gamma   90.00
#
_symmetry.space_group_name_H-M   'P 1'
#
loop_
_entity.id
_entity.type
_entity.pdbx_description
1 polymer ?
#
loop_
_entity_poly.entity_id
_entity_poly.type
_entity_poly.pdbx_seq_one_letter_code
_entity_poly.pdbx_strand_id
1 'polypeptide(L)'
;MSFSPLDHTLMNQALALARQALFLTSPNPRVGCVLASANGEVLGQGHTQRAGEAHAEVMALRDAAERGVNVRGATAYVTLEPCAHQGRTGPCCDALVAAGVARVVASLEDPNPLVAGQGLARLRAAGLQVEVGLGAEEARDLNIGFFKRMTTGLPWVRLKVAASLDGQTALLNGISQWITSAPAREDGHAWRARACAVLTGIGTVLEDDPRMDVRAVPTPRQPTLVVVDSRLETPLDANLFLAERPVWIYGAFDSGGRQQALEAQKAHVTLCPGEQQKVDLQGMLRDLGQRGLNEIHLESGHKLNGSFLREGLVDEVLLYMAPLLIGQGRGLSNLGPLEALGEAIPLTWQEVTPVGPDLRLRARIRH
;
A
#
# COMPACT_ATOMS: atom_id res chain seq x y z
N MET A 1 -21.59 18.07 -14.57
CA MET A 1 -21.79 19.11 -13.55
C MET A 1 -20.42 19.60 -13.13
N SER A 2 -20.22 20.91 -12.96
CA SER A 2 -18.93 21.45 -12.50
C SER A 2 -19.02 21.65 -10.98
N PHE A 3 -18.07 21.09 -10.25
CA PHE A 3 -17.91 21.33 -8.81
C PHE A 3 -17.46 22.78 -8.56
N SER A 4 -17.92 23.37 -7.48
CA SER A 4 -17.54 24.74 -7.10
C SER A 4 -16.12 24.79 -6.52
N PRO A 5 -15.45 25.98 -6.48
CA PRO A 5 -14.18 26.13 -5.79
C PRO A 5 -14.23 25.70 -4.32
N LEU A 6 -15.36 25.89 -3.65
CA LEU A 6 -15.58 25.45 -2.27
C LEU A 6 -15.57 23.92 -2.17
N ASP A 7 -16.25 23.21 -3.11
CA ASP A 7 -16.21 21.74 -3.16
C ASP A 7 -14.79 21.23 -3.29
N HIS A 8 -13.96 21.84 -4.16
CA HIS A 8 -12.56 21.49 -4.30
C HIS A 8 -11.77 21.67 -3.00
N THR A 9 -11.97 22.79 -2.32
CA THR A 9 -11.28 23.08 -1.04
C THR A 9 -11.63 22.02 0.02
N LEU A 10 -12.90 21.70 0.18
CA LEU A 10 -13.38 20.76 1.21
C LEU A 10 -13.01 19.31 0.86
N MET A 11 -13.04 18.94 -0.41
CA MET A 11 -12.56 17.61 -0.83
C MET A 11 -11.03 17.47 -0.62
N ASN A 12 -10.24 18.51 -0.87
CA ASN A 12 -8.81 18.50 -0.57
C ASN A 12 -8.53 18.32 0.93
N GLN A 13 -9.37 18.90 1.81
CA GLN A 13 -9.29 18.64 3.25
C GLN A 13 -9.63 17.18 3.58
N ALA A 14 -10.68 16.61 2.96
CA ALA A 14 -11.01 15.19 3.14
C ALA A 14 -9.87 14.27 2.67
N LEU A 15 -9.22 14.58 1.54
CA LEU A 15 -8.03 13.87 1.05
C LEU A 15 -6.84 13.99 2.02
N ALA A 16 -6.63 15.17 2.61
CA ALA A 16 -5.60 15.37 3.63
C ALA A 16 -5.86 14.53 4.90
N LEU A 17 -7.13 14.38 5.32
CA LEU A 17 -7.52 13.49 6.40
C LEU A 17 -7.31 12.02 6.03
N ALA A 18 -7.63 11.61 4.80
CA ALA A 18 -7.37 10.26 4.31
C ALA A 18 -5.87 9.89 4.37
N ARG A 19 -4.96 10.85 4.13
CA ARG A 19 -3.52 10.64 4.27
C ARG A 19 -3.10 10.35 5.72
N GLN A 20 -3.80 10.84 6.73
CA GLN A 20 -3.51 10.53 8.15
C GLN A 20 -3.74 9.05 8.46
N ALA A 21 -4.62 8.38 7.69
CA ALA A 21 -4.86 6.95 7.81
C ALA A 21 -3.81 6.07 7.11
N LEU A 22 -2.78 6.66 6.48
CA LEU A 22 -1.85 5.96 5.58
C LEU A 22 -1.15 4.76 6.22
N PHE A 23 -0.78 4.85 7.50
CA PHE A 23 -0.06 3.80 8.24
C PHE A 23 -0.98 2.98 9.15
N LEU A 24 -2.28 3.29 9.18
CA LEU A 24 -3.20 2.82 10.22
C LEU A 24 -4.14 1.71 9.76
N THR A 25 -4.81 1.90 8.61
CA THR A 25 -6.08 1.23 8.28
C THR A 25 -5.99 -0.15 7.65
N SER A 26 -4.80 -0.60 7.21
CA SER A 26 -4.69 -1.88 6.48
C SER A 26 -5.41 -3.04 7.21
N PRO A 27 -6.24 -3.83 6.52
CA PRO A 27 -6.52 -3.90 5.08
C PRO A 27 -7.61 -2.96 4.57
N ASN A 28 -8.23 -2.14 5.43
CA ASN A 28 -9.29 -1.21 5.02
C ASN A 28 -8.76 -0.07 4.16
N PRO A 29 -9.60 0.56 3.31
CA PRO A 29 -9.20 1.73 2.55
C PRO A 29 -8.98 2.95 3.47
N ARG A 30 -8.14 3.84 2.99
CA ARG A 30 -7.82 5.12 3.62
C ARG A 30 -8.85 6.13 3.16
N VAL A 31 -9.79 6.48 4.02
CA VAL A 31 -10.87 7.39 3.72
C VAL A 31 -10.82 8.59 4.65
N GLY A 32 -11.12 9.76 4.13
CA GLY A 32 -11.35 10.98 4.88
C GLY A 32 -12.75 11.51 4.63
N CYS A 33 -13.35 12.13 5.64
CA CYS A 33 -14.65 12.74 5.56
C CYS A 33 -14.65 14.13 6.21
N VAL A 34 -15.25 15.11 5.53
CA VAL A 34 -15.51 16.46 6.03
C VAL A 34 -17.01 16.73 5.90
N LEU A 35 -17.64 17.12 6.99
CA LEU A 35 -19.01 17.63 7.02
C LEU A 35 -18.95 19.15 7.04
N ALA A 36 -19.60 19.82 6.08
CA ALA A 36 -19.56 21.26 6.00
C ALA A 36 -20.97 21.87 5.79
N SER A 37 -21.14 23.08 6.30
CA SER A 37 -22.33 23.90 6.04
C SER A 37 -22.35 24.40 4.60
N ALA A 38 -23.47 24.95 4.15
CA ALA A 38 -23.59 25.56 2.82
C ALA A 38 -22.59 26.72 2.60
N ASN A 39 -22.15 27.36 3.67
CA ASN A 39 -21.17 28.47 3.62
C ASN A 39 -19.71 27.98 3.69
N GLY A 40 -19.48 26.66 3.78
CA GLY A 40 -18.14 26.08 3.84
C GLY A 40 -17.54 25.98 5.24
N GLU A 41 -18.30 26.28 6.30
CA GLU A 41 -17.85 26.04 7.67
C GLU A 41 -17.75 24.54 7.92
N VAL A 42 -16.60 24.06 8.44
CA VAL A 42 -16.39 22.67 8.80
C VAL A 42 -17.10 22.37 10.13
N LEU A 43 -18.14 21.56 10.05
CA LEU A 43 -18.99 21.14 11.16
C LEU A 43 -18.43 19.92 11.88
N GLY A 44 -17.75 19.02 11.14
CA GLY A 44 -17.07 17.85 11.67
C GLY A 44 -16.14 17.23 10.63
N GLN A 45 -15.15 16.50 11.09
CA GLN A 45 -14.14 15.88 10.21
C GLN A 45 -13.60 14.59 10.82
N GLY A 46 -13.11 13.69 9.97
CA GLY A 46 -12.55 12.43 10.43
C GLY A 46 -11.90 11.63 9.33
N HIS A 47 -11.16 10.60 9.73
CA HIS A 47 -10.58 9.61 8.85
C HIS A 47 -10.80 8.19 9.38
N THR A 48 -10.69 7.21 8.50
CA THR A 48 -10.83 5.79 8.86
C THR A 48 -9.81 5.41 9.93
N GLN A 49 -10.27 4.74 10.99
CA GLN A 49 -9.45 4.23 12.08
C GLN A 49 -8.91 2.83 11.75
N ARG A 50 -8.33 2.12 12.73
CA ARG A 50 -7.82 0.75 12.56
C ARG A 50 -8.92 -0.17 12.04
N ALA A 51 -8.51 -1.25 11.36
CA ALA A 51 -9.46 -2.25 10.87
C ALA A 51 -10.35 -2.79 12.00
N GLY A 52 -11.67 -2.65 11.82
CA GLY A 52 -12.68 -3.00 12.82
C GLY A 52 -13.14 -1.86 13.72
N GLU A 53 -12.53 -0.69 13.62
CA GLU A 53 -12.96 0.55 14.28
C GLU A 53 -13.79 1.43 13.33
N ALA A 54 -14.08 2.67 13.75
CA ALA A 54 -14.95 3.59 13.03
C ALA A 54 -14.39 4.03 11.67
N HIS A 55 -15.29 4.16 10.70
CA HIS A 55 -15.00 4.74 9.39
C HIS A 55 -14.98 6.28 9.45
N ALA A 56 -14.48 6.91 8.40
CA ALA A 56 -14.29 8.36 8.32
C ALA A 56 -15.57 9.16 8.58
N GLU A 57 -16.68 8.70 8.03
CA GLU A 57 -18.00 9.36 8.16
C GLU A 57 -18.48 9.34 9.62
N VAL A 58 -18.31 8.18 10.29
CA VAL A 58 -18.67 8.04 11.71
C VAL A 58 -17.77 8.92 12.58
N MET A 59 -16.48 9.01 12.26
CA MET A 59 -15.55 9.89 12.96
C MET A 59 -15.94 11.37 12.78
N ALA A 60 -16.30 11.78 11.55
CA ALA A 60 -16.75 13.14 11.29
C ALA A 60 -18.03 13.50 12.03
N LEU A 61 -19.00 12.55 12.11
CA LEU A 61 -20.22 12.74 12.89
C LEU A 61 -19.95 12.83 14.39
N ARG A 62 -18.99 12.04 14.91
CA ARG A 62 -18.56 12.10 16.33
C ARG A 62 -17.88 13.42 16.65
N ASP A 63 -16.97 13.90 15.80
CA ASP A 63 -16.31 15.19 15.96
C ASP A 63 -17.34 16.33 16.03
N ALA A 64 -18.34 16.33 15.14
CA ALA A 64 -19.43 17.31 15.19
C ALA A 64 -20.23 17.22 16.50
N ALA A 65 -20.57 16.01 16.94
CA ALA A 65 -21.34 15.81 18.17
C ALA A 65 -20.57 16.25 19.43
N GLU A 66 -19.27 15.93 19.51
CA GLU A 66 -18.38 16.35 20.61
C GLU A 66 -18.24 17.87 20.68
N ARG A 67 -18.31 18.54 19.55
CA ARG A 67 -18.30 20.01 19.46
C ARG A 67 -19.69 20.64 19.65
N GLY A 68 -20.73 19.83 19.82
CA GLY A 68 -22.10 20.30 19.97
C GLY A 68 -22.69 20.93 18.71
N VAL A 69 -22.15 20.59 17.51
CA VAL A 69 -22.51 21.19 16.23
C VAL A 69 -23.57 20.33 15.52
N ASN A 70 -24.65 20.97 15.04
CA ASN A 70 -25.69 20.29 14.26
C ASN A 70 -25.28 20.18 12.78
N VAL A 71 -25.31 18.96 12.24
CA VAL A 71 -24.97 18.66 10.85
C VAL A 71 -26.14 18.51 9.91
N ARG A 72 -27.38 18.77 10.38
CA ARG A 72 -28.57 18.73 9.53
C ARG A 72 -28.47 19.73 8.39
N GLY A 73 -28.70 19.26 7.16
CA GLY A 73 -28.59 20.08 5.95
C GLY A 73 -27.14 20.25 5.44
N ALA A 74 -26.16 19.66 6.10
CA ALA A 74 -24.76 19.72 5.70
C ALA A 74 -24.47 18.97 4.38
N THR A 75 -23.33 19.26 3.78
CA THR A 75 -22.69 18.45 2.72
C THR A 75 -21.59 17.60 3.34
N ALA A 76 -21.59 16.30 3.02
CA ALA A 76 -20.50 15.38 3.35
C ALA A 76 -19.56 15.22 2.13
N TYR A 77 -18.29 15.56 2.31
CA TYR A 77 -17.22 15.29 1.35
C TYR A 77 -16.46 14.05 1.81
N VAL A 78 -16.51 12.99 1.03
CA VAL A 78 -15.90 11.70 1.39
C VAL A 78 -15.05 11.15 0.24
N THR A 79 -13.87 10.65 0.57
CA THR A 79 -12.91 10.24 -0.47
C THR A 79 -13.18 8.88 -1.09
N LEU A 80 -14.18 8.14 -0.60
CA LEU A 80 -14.68 6.87 -1.14
C LEU A 80 -16.18 6.76 -0.86
N GLU A 81 -16.89 5.98 -1.64
CA GLU A 81 -18.33 5.67 -1.42
C GLU A 81 -18.60 5.24 0.02
N PRO A 82 -19.57 5.87 0.73
CA PRO A 82 -20.02 5.43 2.04
C PRO A 82 -20.60 4.01 2.00
N CYS A 83 -20.13 3.13 2.87
CA CYS A 83 -20.52 1.73 2.85
C CYS A 83 -22.03 1.52 3.12
N ALA A 84 -22.64 0.54 2.41
CA ALA A 84 -24.03 0.13 2.56
C ALA A 84 -24.22 -1.19 3.31
N HIS A 85 -23.13 -1.96 3.51
CA HIS A 85 -23.20 -3.25 4.19
C HIS A 85 -23.03 -3.11 5.70
N GLN A 86 -23.63 -4.03 6.44
CA GLN A 86 -23.47 -4.11 7.89
C GLN A 86 -22.15 -4.86 8.17
N GLY A 87 -21.15 -4.12 8.61
CA GLY A 87 -19.90 -4.66 9.11
C GLY A 87 -19.93 -4.80 10.64
N ARG A 88 -18.81 -4.52 11.30
CA ARG A 88 -18.72 -4.41 12.77
C ARG A 88 -19.43 -3.16 13.30
N THR A 89 -19.57 -2.15 12.47
CA THR A 89 -20.38 -0.94 12.68
C THR A 89 -21.50 -0.92 11.64
N GLY A 90 -22.60 -0.21 11.92
CA GLY A 90 -23.68 -0.03 10.96
C GLY A 90 -23.21 0.69 9.68
N PRO A 91 -24.00 0.63 8.57
CA PRO A 91 -23.64 1.25 7.31
C PRO A 91 -23.41 2.77 7.44
N CYS A 92 -22.33 3.30 6.87
CA CYS A 92 -22.05 4.75 6.91
C CYS A 92 -23.11 5.57 6.19
N CYS A 93 -23.69 5.04 5.09
CA CYS A 93 -24.80 5.72 4.42
C CYS A 93 -26.00 5.94 5.34
N ASP A 94 -26.35 4.98 6.21
CA ASP A 94 -27.45 5.12 7.17
C ASP A 94 -27.13 6.17 8.24
N ALA A 95 -25.89 6.20 8.72
CA ALA A 95 -25.45 7.19 9.70
C ALA A 95 -25.58 8.63 9.14
N LEU A 96 -25.19 8.85 7.87
CA LEU A 96 -25.33 10.14 7.20
C LEU A 96 -26.78 10.54 6.99
N VAL A 97 -27.65 9.59 6.58
CA VAL A 97 -29.09 9.80 6.45
C VAL A 97 -29.75 10.16 7.80
N ALA A 98 -29.45 9.39 8.84
CA ALA A 98 -29.96 9.60 10.18
C ALA A 98 -29.55 10.97 10.78
N ALA A 99 -28.30 11.41 10.45
CA ALA A 99 -27.79 12.72 10.84
C ALA A 99 -28.50 13.91 10.08
N GLY A 100 -29.25 13.60 9.02
CA GLY A 100 -29.96 14.61 8.23
C GLY A 100 -29.05 15.37 7.28
N VAL A 101 -27.92 14.76 6.81
CA VAL A 101 -27.09 15.32 5.75
C VAL A 101 -27.92 15.48 4.48
N ALA A 102 -27.76 16.60 3.75
CA ALA A 102 -28.55 16.90 2.55
C ALA A 102 -27.82 16.51 1.24
N ARG A 103 -26.48 16.58 1.22
CA ARG A 103 -25.67 16.34 0.03
C ARG A 103 -24.44 15.49 0.36
N VAL A 104 -24.07 14.58 -0.53
CA VAL A 104 -22.83 13.81 -0.45
C VAL A 104 -22.03 14.00 -1.74
N VAL A 105 -20.77 14.39 -1.60
CA VAL A 105 -19.77 14.43 -2.68
C VAL A 105 -18.75 13.35 -2.40
N ALA A 106 -18.76 12.28 -3.20
CA ALA A 106 -17.80 11.19 -3.08
C ALA A 106 -16.71 11.29 -4.16
N SER A 107 -15.45 11.01 -3.81
CA SER A 107 -14.39 10.98 -4.83
C SER A 107 -14.55 9.81 -5.79
N LEU A 108 -14.85 8.62 -5.28
CA LEU A 108 -14.90 7.37 -6.05
C LEU A 108 -16.03 6.47 -5.55
N GLU A 109 -16.54 5.65 -6.45
CA GLU A 109 -17.33 4.47 -6.12
C GLU A 109 -16.42 3.36 -5.57
N ASP A 110 -16.94 2.52 -4.67
CA ASP A 110 -16.18 1.40 -4.10
C ASP A 110 -15.88 0.38 -5.21
N PRO A 111 -14.61 -0.04 -5.39
CA PRO A 111 -14.23 -1.00 -6.41
C PRO A 111 -14.68 -2.44 -6.11
N ASN A 112 -15.16 -2.73 -4.90
CA ASN A 112 -15.61 -4.06 -4.52
C ASN A 112 -16.94 -4.38 -5.23
N PRO A 113 -16.98 -5.39 -6.15
CA PRO A 113 -18.19 -5.70 -6.91
C PRO A 113 -19.42 -6.04 -6.05
N LEU A 114 -19.20 -6.45 -4.80
CA LEU A 114 -20.28 -6.80 -3.87
C LEU A 114 -20.97 -5.56 -3.25
N VAL A 115 -20.36 -4.39 -3.36
CA VAL A 115 -20.86 -3.15 -2.70
C VAL A 115 -20.89 -1.94 -3.65
N ALA A 116 -20.23 -2.02 -4.79
CA ALA A 116 -20.11 -0.94 -5.76
C ALA A 116 -21.45 -0.28 -6.09
N GLY A 117 -21.55 1.02 -5.88
CA GLY A 117 -22.74 1.83 -6.16
C GLY A 117 -23.91 1.67 -5.18
N GLN A 118 -23.90 0.67 -4.29
CA GLN A 118 -25.03 0.40 -3.38
C GLN A 118 -25.20 1.50 -2.33
N GLY A 119 -24.10 2.03 -1.80
CA GLY A 119 -24.11 3.14 -0.84
C GLY A 119 -24.64 4.42 -1.47
N LEU A 120 -24.14 4.74 -2.66
CA LEU A 120 -24.60 5.91 -3.42
C LEU A 120 -26.08 5.80 -3.81
N ALA A 121 -26.52 4.60 -4.26
CA ALA A 121 -27.93 4.34 -4.58
C ALA A 121 -28.83 4.51 -3.34
N ARG A 122 -28.39 3.99 -2.19
CA ARG A 122 -29.13 4.09 -0.92
C ARG A 122 -29.26 5.53 -0.43
N LEU A 123 -28.20 6.33 -0.54
CA LEU A 123 -28.23 7.77 -0.23
C LEU A 123 -29.21 8.52 -1.15
N ARG A 124 -29.21 8.24 -2.47
CA ARG A 124 -30.16 8.83 -3.42
C ARG A 124 -31.60 8.44 -3.11
N ALA A 125 -31.84 7.17 -2.79
CA ALA A 125 -33.18 6.68 -2.41
C ALA A 125 -33.71 7.33 -1.13
N ALA A 126 -32.81 7.74 -0.23
CA ALA A 126 -33.15 8.49 0.98
C ALA A 126 -33.36 10.00 0.71
N GLY A 127 -33.25 10.46 -0.55
CA GLY A 127 -33.50 11.83 -0.96
C GLY A 127 -32.28 12.76 -0.88
N LEU A 128 -31.06 12.25 -0.65
CA LEU A 128 -29.87 13.07 -0.64
C LEU A 128 -29.41 13.40 -2.08
N GLN A 129 -28.86 14.60 -2.27
CA GLN A 129 -28.12 14.91 -3.48
C GLN A 129 -26.76 14.18 -3.44
N VAL A 130 -26.43 13.40 -4.50
CA VAL A 130 -25.22 12.59 -4.53
C VAL A 130 -24.45 12.84 -5.82
N GLU A 131 -23.21 13.31 -5.68
CA GLU A 131 -22.28 13.58 -6.77
C GLU A 131 -21.00 12.78 -6.57
N VAL A 132 -20.33 12.38 -7.68
CA VAL A 132 -19.13 11.53 -7.66
C VAL A 132 -18.10 12.07 -8.64
N GLY A 133 -16.81 11.93 -8.31
CA GLY A 133 -15.70 12.18 -9.23
C GLY A 133 -14.72 13.26 -8.77
N LEU A 134 -15.07 14.07 -7.77
CA LEU A 134 -14.17 15.13 -7.29
C LEU A 134 -12.98 14.54 -6.53
N GLY A 135 -11.73 14.85 -6.96
CA GLY A 135 -10.51 14.34 -6.34
C GLY A 135 -10.27 12.84 -6.58
N ALA A 136 -10.91 12.26 -7.61
CA ALA A 136 -10.88 10.82 -7.88
C ALA A 136 -9.49 10.24 -8.11
N GLU A 137 -8.63 10.94 -8.84
CA GLU A 137 -7.28 10.46 -9.14
C GLU A 137 -6.45 10.32 -7.86
N GLU A 138 -6.47 11.33 -7.01
CA GLU A 138 -5.73 11.32 -5.75
C GLU A 138 -6.28 10.29 -4.75
N ALA A 139 -7.61 10.18 -4.63
CA ALA A 139 -8.25 9.17 -3.80
C ALA A 139 -7.90 7.75 -4.25
N ARG A 140 -7.82 7.51 -5.57
CA ARG A 140 -7.37 6.25 -6.15
C ARG A 140 -5.90 5.95 -5.84
N ASP A 141 -5.00 6.94 -5.97
CA ASP A 141 -3.57 6.78 -5.68
C ASP A 141 -3.31 6.47 -4.20
N LEU A 142 -4.06 7.08 -3.29
CA LEU A 142 -4.03 6.76 -1.87
C LEU A 142 -4.43 5.31 -1.58
N ASN A 143 -5.34 4.75 -2.36
CA ASN A 143 -5.93 3.44 -2.18
C ASN A 143 -5.58 2.45 -3.30
N ILE A 144 -4.49 2.69 -4.05
CA ILE A 144 -4.16 1.96 -5.28
C ILE A 144 -4.17 0.44 -5.09
N GLY A 145 -3.60 -0.04 -3.98
CA GLY A 145 -3.57 -1.46 -3.66
C GLY A 145 -4.94 -2.02 -3.29
N PHE A 146 -5.78 -1.26 -2.59
CA PHE A 146 -7.16 -1.66 -2.31
C PHE A 146 -7.95 -1.82 -3.62
N PHE A 147 -7.86 -0.85 -4.53
CA PHE A 147 -8.51 -0.92 -5.84
C PHE A 147 -8.02 -2.14 -6.63
N LYS A 148 -6.71 -2.35 -6.74
CA LYS A 148 -6.17 -3.51 -7.46
C LYS A 148 -6.67 -4.83 -6.86
N ARG A 149 -6.58 -4.99 -5.53
CA ARG A 149 -7.02 -6.23 -4.88
C ARG A 149 -8.52 -6.50 -5.08
N MET A 150 -9.37 -5.48 -4.99
CA MET A 150 -10.81 -5.67 -5.19
C MET A 150 -11.17 -6.05 -6.63
N THR A 151 -10.44 -5.54 -7.62
CA THR A 151 -10.74 -5.78 -9.04
C THR A 151 -10.03 -7.01 -9.63
N THR A 152 -8.85 -7.39 -9.10
CA THR A 152 -8.02 -8.47 -9.67
C THR A 152 -7.72 -9.62 -8.71
N GLY A 153 -8.01 -9.45 -7.42
CA GLY A 153 -7.61 -10.39 -6.37
C GLY A 153 -6.13 -10.29 -5.97
N LEU A 154 -5.32 -9.47 -6.64
CA LEU A 154 -3.86 -9.35 -6.42
C LEU A 154 -3.51 -8.07 -5.67
N PRO A 155 -2.50 -8.08 -4.79
CA PRO A 155 -1.98 -6.86 -4.18
C PRO A 155 -1.23 -6.00 -5.20
N TRP A 156 -1.09 -4.70 -4.91
CA TRP A 156 -0.20 -3.80 -5.61
C TRP A 156 1.25 -4.04 -5.16
N VAL A 157 2.12 -4.36 -6.10
CA VAL A 157 3.55 -4.64 -5.83
C VAL A 157 4.38 -3.43 -6.20
N ARG A 158 5.00 -2.82 -5.20
CA ARG A 158 5.97 -1.72 -5.34
C ARG A 158 7.36 -2.26 -5.14
N LEU A 159 8.15 -2.32 -6.22
CA LEU A 159 9.56 -2.66 -6.19
C LEU A 159 10.37 -1.45 -5.72
N LYS A 160 10.95 -1.54 -4.52
CA LYS A 160 11.86 -0.51 -4.02
C LYS A 160 13.31 -0.91 -4.29
N VAL A 161 14.06 0.01 -4.84
CA VAL A 161 15.49 -0.13 -5.10
C VAL A 161 16.25 1.09 -4.60
N ALA A 162 17.47 0.89 -4.10
CA ALA A 162 18.45 1.95 -3.86
C ALA A 162 19.64 1.69 -4.78
N ALA A 163 19.99 2.65 -5.62
CA ALA A 163 21.04 2.49 -6.63
C ALA A 163 21.89 3.75 -6.80
N SER A 164 23.07 3.56 -7.34
CA SER A 164 23.91 4.64 -7.87
C SER A 164 23.31 5.24 -9.15
N LEU A 165 23.85 6.37 -9.60
CA LEU A 165 23.44 7.03 -10.86
C LEU A 165 23.61 6.11 -12.08
N ASP A 166 24.59 5.23 -12.06
CA ASP A 166 24.82 4.21 -13.10
C ASP A 166 24.10 2.87 -12.83
N GLY A 167 23.07 2.89 -11.92
CA GLY A 167 22.12 1.79 -11.73
C GLY A 167 22.63 0.59 -10.92
N GLN A 168 23.73 0.73 -10.16
CA GLN A 168 24.27 -0.36 -9.36
C GLN A 168 23.71 -0.36 -7.94
N THR A 169 23.37 -1.53 -7.44
CA THR A 169 22.82 -1.74 -6.09
C THR A 169 23.82 -2.35 -5.11
N ALA A 170 24.95 -2.83 -5.60
CA ALA A 170 26.06 -3.35 -4.82
C ALA A 170 27.32 -3.41 -5.68
N LEU A 171 28.48 -3.49 -5.04
CA LEU A 171 29.73 -3.87 -5.69
C LEU A 171 29.67 -5.35 -6.15
N LEU A 172 30.60 -5.77 -7.00
CA LEU A 172 30.71 -7.20 -7.42
C LEU A 172 30.93 -8.15 -6.23
N ASN A 173 31.64 -7.70 -5.21
CA ASN A 173 31.87 -8.46 -3.97
C ASN A 173 30.68 -8.50 -3.00
N GLY A 174 29.56 -7.85 -3.35
CA GLY A 174 28.33 -7.83 -2.55
C GLY A 174 28.19 -6.65 -1.59
N ILE A 175 29.24 -5.84 -1.38
CA ILE A 175 29.12 -4.66 -0.49
C ILE A 175 28.10 -3.69 -1.08
N SER A 176 27.04 -3.37 -0.29
CA SER A 176 25.90 -2.53 -0.69
C SER A 176 25.65 -1.35 0.25
N GLN A 177 26.28 -1.30 1.40
CA GLN A 177 26.00 -0.34 2.48
C GLN A 177 27.09 0.74 2.59
N TRP A 178 26.80 2.04 2.48
CA TRP A 178 25.47 2.61 2.14
C TRP A 178 25.57 3.36 0.83
N ILE A 179 24.75 3.02 -0.16
CA ILE A 179 24.71 3.71 -1.46
C ILE A 179 23.93 5.02 -1.32
N THR A 180 22.76 4.98 -0.65
CA THR A 180 21.90 6.15 -0.46
C THR A 180 22.06 6.77 0.92
N SER A 181 21.71 8.04 1.03
CA SER A 181 21.84 8.85 2.24
C SER A 181 20.89 8.45 3.38
N ALA A 182 21.13 8.97 4.58
CA ALA A 182 20.24 8.74 5.72
C ALA A 182 18.81 9.26 5.49
N PRO A 183 18.58 10.47 4.93
CA PRO A 183 17.23 10.93 4.57
C PRO A 183 16.49 9.97 3.61
N ALA A 184 17.15 9.42 2.59
CA ALA A 184 16.53 8.47 1.68
C ALA A 184 16.16 7.14 2.36
N ARG A 185 16.99 6.68 3.31
CA ARG A 185 16.67 5.48 4.13
C ARG A 185 15.50 5.73 5.07
N GLU A 186 15.42 6.92 5.68
CA GLU A 186 14.27 7.31 6.52
C GLU A 186 12.97 7.37 5.71
N ASP A 187 12.99 8.00 4.53
CA ASP A 187 11.86 8.04 3.61
C ASP A 187 11.45 6.62 3.17
N GLY A 188 12.41 5.72 2.93
CA GLY A 188 12.15 4.30 2.66
C GLY A 188 11.41 3.60 3.82
N HIS A 189 11.65 3.98 5.07
CA HIS A 189 10.89 3.46 6.22
C HIS A 189 9.43 3.96 6.22
N ALA A 190 9.14 5.17 5.74
CA ALA A 190 7.77 5.64 5.58
C ALA A 190 7.01 4.80 4.51
N TRP A 191 7.68 4.40 3.43
CA TRP A 191 7.11 3.49 2.42
C TRP A 191 6.88 2.07 2.95
N ARG A 192 7.76 1.55 3.82
CA ARG A 192 7.50 0.30 4.54
C ARG A 192 6.27 0.43 5.45
N ALA A 193 6.16 1.52 6.22
CA ALA A 193 5.02 1.77 7.11
C ALA A 193 3.69 1.84 6.37
N ARG A 194 3.68 2.40 5.15
CA ARG A 194 2.53 2.45 4.26
C ARG A 194 2.06 1.05 3.82
N ALA A 195 2.99 0.15 3.54
CA ALA A 195 2.69 -1.16 2.98
C ALA A 195 1.96 -2.09 3.96
N CYS A 196 1.20 -3.05 3.44
CA CYS A 196 0.62 -4.13 4.22
C CYS A 196 1.70 -5.15 4.59
N ALA A 197 2.61 -5.43 3.66
CA ALA A 197 3.75 -6.29 3.90
C ALA A 197 5.02 -5.75 3.22
N VAL A 198 6.17 -6.04 3.85
CA VAL A 198 7.50 -5.97 3.23
C VAL A 198 7.83 -7.37 2.73
N LEU A 199 8.22 -7.49 1.46
CA LEU A 199 8.60 -8.76 0.86
C LEU A 199 10.09 -8.75 0.51
N THR A 200 10.79 -9.82 0.88
CA THR A 200 12.20 -10.03 0.55
C THR A 200 12.46 -11.46 0.07
N GLY A 201 13.66 -11.72 -0.44
CA GLY A 201 14.10 -13.05 -0.81
C GLY A 201 15.16 -13.59 0.14
N ILE A 202 15.30 -14.91 0.18
CA ILE A 202 16.28 -15.60 1.02
C ILE A 202 17.73 -15.10 0.79
N GLY A 203 18.08 -14.73 -0.44
CA GLY A 203 19.41 -14.20 -0.72
C GLY A 203 19.74 -12.94 0.10
N THR A 204 18.77 -12.01 0.24
CA THR A 204 18.95 -10.82 1.07
C THR A 204 19.04 -11.18 2.55
N VAL A 205 18.29 -12.17 3.00
CA VAL A 205 18.35 -12.64 4.40
C VAL A 205 19.72 -13.21 4.72
N LEU A 206 20.27 -14.03 3.83
CA LEU A 206 21.56 -14.68 4.04
C LEU A 206 22.76 -13.74 3.88
N GLU A 207 22.67 -12.74 2.98
CA GLU A 207 23.77 -11.80 2.73
C GLU A 207 23.81 -10.66 3.77
N ASP A 208 22.65 -10.10 4.16
CA ASP A 208 22.58 -8.87 4.94
C ASP A 208 22.03 -9.05 6.36
N ASP A 209 21.41 -10.20 6.67
CA ASP A 209 20.69 -10.49 7.93
C ASP A 209 19.83 -9.29 8.41
N PRO A 210 18.91 -8.79 7.55
CA PRO A 210 18.25 -7.53 7.80
C PRO A 210 17.05 -7.70 8.74
N ARG A 211 16.74 -6.66 9.52
CA ARG A 211 15.52 -6.63 10.33
C ARG A 211 14.25 -6.45 9.50
N MET A 212 14.30 -5.77 8.36
CA MET A 212 13.17 -5.46 7.47
C MET A 212 11.96 -4.82 8.16
N ASP A 213 12.16 -4.18 9.32
CA ASP A 213 11.15 -3.50 10.13
C ASP A 213 11.05 -2.00 9.82
N VAL A 214 10.04 -1.35 10.37
CA VAL A 214 9.91 0.12 10.41
C VAL A 214 10.47 0.60 11.75
N ARG A 215 11.55 1.40 11.71
CA ARG A 215 12.22 1.92 12.92
C ARG A 215 12.67 3.38 12.82
N ALA A 216 12.69 3.96 11.62
CA ALA A 216 13.14 5.34 11.43
C ALA A 216 11.99 6.35 11.41
N VAL A 217 10.74 5.91 11.34
CA VAL A 217 9.56 6.75 11.41
C VAL A 217 8.56 6.21 12.43
N PRO A 218 7.75 7.06 13.08
CA PRO A 218 6.65 6.63 13.93
C PRO A 218 5.64 5.80 13.13
N THR A 219 5.24 4.65 13.66
CA THR A 219 4.20 3.81 13.04
C THR A 219 3.35 3.13 14.11
N PRO A 220 2.03 3.08 13.95
CA PRO A 220 1.14 2.39 14.89
C PRO A 220 1.16 0.86 14.74
N ARG A 221 1.82 0.34 13.68
CA ARG A 221 1.94 -1.10 13.40
C ARG A 221 3.22 -1.41 12.63
N GLN A 222 3.71 -2.63 12.73
CA GLN A 222 4.69 -3.17 11.80
C GLN A 222 3.98 -3.84 10.60
N PRO A 223 4.48 -3.71 9.37
CA PRO A 223 4.01 -4.50 8.24
C PRO A 223 4.34 -5.98 8.43
N THR A 224 3.50 -6.87 7.90
CA THR A 224 3.85 -8.30 7.79
C THR A 224 5.16 -8.44 7.02
N LEU A 225 6.04 -9.34 7.45
CA LEU A 225 7.20 -9.73 6.65
C LEU A 225 6.86 -10.95 5.81
N VAL A 226 7.17 -10.89 4.52
CA VAL A 226 7.07 -12.02 3.59
C VAL A 226 8.45 -12.37 3.08
N VAL A 227 8.85 -13.63 3.20
CA VAL A 227 10.14 -14.14 2.70
C VAL A 227 9.89 -15.18 1.62
N VAL A 228 10.47 -14.97 0.43
CA VAL A 228 10.51 -15.96 -0.65
C VAL A 228 11.75 -16.82 -0.46
N ASP A 229 11.53 -18.07 -0.04
CA ASP A 229 12.59 -19.00 0.37
C ASP A 229 12.30 -20.42 -0.14
N SER A 230 12.63 -20.69 -1.37
CA SER A 230 12.25 -21.94 -2.06
C SER A 230 12.64 -23.21 -1.31
N ARG A 231 13.68 -23.18 -0.48
CA ARG A 231 14.26 -24.36 0.20
C ARG A 231 14.12 -24.30 1.72
N LEU A 232 13.47 -23.25 2.26
CA LEU A 232 13.35 -22.99 3.69
C LEU A 232 14.73 -22.87 4.38
N GLU A 233 15.64 -22.15 3.74
CA GLU A 233 17.02 -21.93 4.21
C GLU A 233 17.13 -20.76 5.23
N THR A 234 16.04 -20.04 5.52
CA THR A 234 16.01 -18.92 6.48
C THR A 234 16.62 -19.35 7.82
N PRO A 235 17.68 -18.67 8.32
CA PRO A 235 18.27 -18.97 9.61
C PRO A 235 17.26 -18.80 10.75
N LEU A 236 17.28 -19.70 11.75
CA LEU A 236 16.34 -19.66 12.86
C LEU A 236 16.61 -18.50 13.84
N ASP A 237 17.81 -17.97 13.82
CA ASP A 237 18.30 -16.86 14.62
C ASP A 237 18.40 -15.52 13.84
N ALA A 238 17.86 -15.48 12.61
CA ALA A 238 17.90 -14.30 11.77
C ALA A 238 17.24 -13.08 12.42
N ASN A 239 17.84 -11.89 12.23
CA ASN A 239 17.35 -10.62 12.76
C ASN A 239 15.92 -10.26 12.32
N LEU A 240 15.41 -10.88 11.27
CA LEU A 240 14.06 -10.67 10.78
C LEU A 240 12.96 -11.08 11.80
N PHE A 241 13.29 -11.95 12.78
CA PHE A 241 12.39 -12.38 13.85
C PHE A 241 12.35 -11.43 15.07
N LEU A 242 13.24 -10.43 15.14
CA LEU A 242 13.33 -9.52 16.29
C LEU A 242 12.14 -8.56 16.41
N ALA A 243 11.47 -8.23 15.32
CA ALA A 243 10.32 -7.33 15.34
C ALA A 243 9.02 -8.10 15.62
N GLU A 244 8.19 -7.58 16.53
CA GLU A 244 6.87 -8.15 16.83
C GLU A 244 5.89 -7.89 15.66
N ARG A 245 5.79 -8.85 14.75
CA ARG A 245 4.94 -8.83 13.57
C ARG A 245 4.75 -10.25 13.01
N PRO A 246 3.73 -10.49 12.17
CA PRO A 246 3.63 -11.74 11.42
C PRO A 246 4.82 -11.90 10.46
N VAL A 247 5.43 -13.10 10.44
CA VAL A 247 6.46 -13.50 9.47
C VAL A 247 5.90 -14.67 8.66
N TRP A 248 5.78 -14.47 7.35
CA TRP A 248 5.27 -15.48 6.42
C TRP A 248 6.39 -15.90 5.47
N ILE A 249 6.68 -17.20 5.42
CA ILE A 249 7.74 -17.77 4.57
C ILE A 249 7.07 -18.64 3.51
N TYR A 250 7.32 -18.31 2.25
CA TYR A 250 6.85 -19.09 1.11
C TYR A 250 7.98 -19.96 0.58
N GLY A 251 7.81 -21.29 0.70
CA GLY A 251 8.72 -22.31 0.20
C GLY A 251 8.21 -22.97 -1.07
N ALA A 252 9.08 -23.63 -1.83
CA ALA A 252 8.68 -24.53 -2.90
C ALA A 252 8.57 -25.98 -2.40
N PHE A 253 9.43 -26.36 -1.46
CA PHE A 253 9.44 -27.69 -0.85
C PHE A 253 10.12 -27.64 0.52
N ASP A 254 9.74 -28.57 1.38
CA ASP A 254 10.41 -28.78 2.68
C ASP A 254 11.54 -29.81 2.54
N SER A 255 12.75 -29.40 2.83
CA SER A 255 13.94 -30.25 2.86
C SER A 255 14.28 -30.61 4.31
N GLY A 256 13.75 -31.73 4.80
CA GLY A 256 14.19 -32.31 6.07
C GLY A 256 13.63 -31.66 7.34
N GLY A 257 12.36 -31.23 7.34
CA GLY A 257 11.68 -30.75 8.56
C GLY A 257 11.99 -29.27 8.90
N ARG A 258 12.49 -28.49 7.94
CA ARG A 258 12.76 -27.07 8.09
C ARG A 258 11.49 -26.27 8.36
N GLN A 259 10.36 -26.70 7.77
CA GLN A 259 9.07 -26.07 8.01
C GLN A 259 8.75 -26.05 9.50
N GLN A 260 8.79 -27.20 10.17
CA GLN A 260 8.51 -27.30 11.61
C GLN A 260 9.45 -26.43 12.45
N ALA A 261 10.73 -26.39 12.10
CA ALA A 261 11.72 -25.55 12.81
C ALA A 261 11.41 -24.06 12.68
N LEU A 262 11.02 -23.58 11.49
CA LEU A 262 10.63 -22.19 11.25
C LEU A 262 9.30 -21.84 11.94
N GLU A 263 8.33 -22.75 11.94
CA GLU A 263 7.05 -22.56 12.65
C GLU A 263 7.25 -22.48 14.18
N ALA A 264 8.25 -23.18 14.73
CA ALA A 264 8.64 -23.03 16.12
C ALA A 264 9.20 -21.62 16.45
N GLN A 265 9.72 -20.89 15.46
CA GLN A 265 10.09 -19.47 15.53
C GLN A 265 8.88 -18.52 15.30
N LYS A 266 7.63 -19.06 15.33
CA LYS A 266 6.39 -18.32 15.04
C LYS A 266 6.29 -17.80 13.61
N ALA A 267 7.06 -18.34 12.66
CA ALA A 267 6.84 -18.11 11.25
C ALA A 267 5.60 -18.90 10.78
N HIS A 268 4.87 -18.35 9.83
CA HIS A 268 3.85 -19.08 9.10
C HIS A 268 4.43 -19.54 7.76
N VAL A 269 4.63 -20.84 7.60
CA VAL A 269 5.21 -21.41 6.38
C VAL A 269 4.12 -21.89 5.44
N THR A 270 4.20 -21.49 4.17
CA THR A 270 3.29 -21.93 3.11
C THR A 270 4.13 -22.52 1.97
N LEU A 271 3.86 -23.77 1.59
CA LEU A 271 4.47 -24.35 0.40
C LEU A 271 3.65 -23.97 -0.83
N CYS A 272 4.31 -23.29 -1.77
CA CYS A 272 3.73 -22.79 -3.02
C CYS A 272 4.67 -23.15 -4.19
N PRO A 273 4.72 -24.45 -4.57
CA PRO A 273 5.67 -24.95 -5.57
C PRO A 273 5.32 -24.43 -6.97
N GLY A 274 6.29 -23.84 -7.62
CA GLY A 274 6.28 -23.46 -9.02
C GLY A 274 7.27 -24.27 -9.85
N GLU A 275 7.60 -23.75 -11.01
CA GLU A 275 8.57 -24.38 -11.92
C GLU A 275 9.99 -24.36 -11.33
N GLN A 276 10.84 -25.29 -11.80
CA GLN A 276 12.26 -25.39 -11.43
C GLN A 276 12.53 -25.40 -9.92
N GLN A 277 11.61 -25.96 -9.12
CA GLN A 277 11.71 -25.98 -7.65
C GLN A 277 11.83 -24.56 -7.03
N LYS A 278 11.19 -23.57 -7.66
CA LYS A 278 11.05 -22.21 -7.15
C LYS A 278 9.64 -22.00 -6.61
N VAL A 279 9.46 -20.96 -5.82
CA VAL A 279 8.12 -20.52 -5.39
C VAL A 279 7.37 -20.00 -6.61
N ASP A 280 6.09 -20.41 -6.77
CA ASP A 280 5.15 -19.77 -7.69
C ASP A 280 4.82 -18.37 -7.15
N LEU A 281 5.45 -17.33 -7.73
CA LEU A 281 5.28 -15.94 -7.29
C LEU A 281 3.86 -15.45 -7.52
N GLN A 282 3.21 -15.84 -8.61
CA GLN A 282 1.84 -15.45 -8.90
C GLN A 282 0.85 -16.11 -7.92
N GLY A 283 1.03 -17.42 -7.65
CA GLY A 283 0.25 -18.15 -6.66
C GLY A 283 0.41 -17.57 -5.25
N MET A 284 1.63 -17.23 -4.87
CA MET A 284 1.93 -16.53 -3.62
C MET A 284 1.20 -15.18 -3.53
N LEU A 285 1.24 -14.35 -4.59
CA LEU A 285 0.55 -13.06 -4.57
C LEU A 285 -0.97 -13.22 -4.50
N ARG A 286 -1.56 -14.27 -5.11
CA ARG A 286 -2.99 -14.59 -4.94
C ARG A 286 -3.33 -14.93 -3.48
N ASP A 287 -2.53 -15.78 -2.84
CA ASP A 287 -2.71 -16.11 -1.42
C ASP A 287 -2.58 -14.86 -0.53
N LEU A 288 -1.59 -14.00 -0.79
CA LEU A 288 -1.43 -12.73 -0.06
C LEU A 288 -2.64 -11.80 -0.26
N GLY A 289 -3.20 -11.73 -1.45
CA GLY A 289 -4.42 -10.99 -1.76
C GLY A 289 -5.65 -11.55 -1.02
N GLN A 290 -5.81 -12.88 -0.97
CA GLN A 290 -6.87 -13.56 -0.22
C GLN A 290 -6.75 -13.34 1.29
N ARG A 291 -5.54 -13.22 1.82
CA ARG A 291 -5.25 -12.84 3.22
C ARG A 291 -5.48 -11.34 3.48
N GLY A 292 -5.91 -10.57 2.49
CA GLY A 292 -6.27 -9.16 2.64
C GLY A 292 -5.14 -8.16 2.46
N LEU A 293 -3.97 -8.54 1.97
CA LEU A 293 -2.89 -7.59 1.73
C LEU A 293 -3.15 -6.76 0.47
N ASN A 294 -3.16 -5.44 0.61
CA ASN A 294 -3.41 -4.50 -0.49
C ASN A 294 -2.12 -4.05 -1.19
N GLU A 295 -1.09 -3.73 -0.42
CA GLU A 295 0.18 -3.19 -0.93
C GLU A 295 1.36 -4.01 -0.40
N ILE A 296 2.22 -4.49 -1.31
CA ILE A 296 3.46 -5.19 -1.03
C ILE A 296 4.64 -4.26 -1.37
N HIS A 297 5.53 -4.06 -0.41
CA HIS A 297 6.79 -3.35 -0.58
C HIS A 297 7.90 -4.38 -0.80
N LEU A 298 8.27 -4.60 -2.05
CA LEU A 298 9.31 -5.56 -2.45
C LEU A 298 10.68 -4.91 -2.29
N GLU A 299 11.45 -5.38 -1.32
CA GLU A 299 12.85 -5.03 -1.11
C GLU A 299 13.71 -6.29 -1.18
N SER A 300 14.31 -6.56 -2.32
CA SER A 300 15.09 -7.79 -2.52
C SER A 300 16.29 -7.58 -3.44
N GLY A 301 17.13 -8.59 -3.54
CA GLY A 301 18.27 -8.58 -4.45
C GLY A 301 17.87 -8.71 -5.92
N HIS A 302 18.79 -8.38 -6.82
CA HIS A 302 18.59 -8.29 -8.27
C HIS A 302 17.94 -9.54 -8.90
N LYS A 303 18.18 -10.75 -8.33
CA LYS A 303 17.62 -12.01 -8.86
C LYS A 303 16.10 -12.07 -8.68
N LEU A 304 15.60 -11.83 -7.46
CA LEU A 304 14.17 -11.87 -7.19
C LEU A 304 13.46 -10.67 -7.83
N ASN A 305 14.07 -9.47 -7.82
CA ASN A 305 13.58 -8.32 -8.56
C ASN A 305 13.36 -8.66 -10.05
N GLY A 306 14.34 -9.33 -10.66
CA GLY A 306 14.25 -9.77 -12.05
C GLY A 306 13.13 -10.79 -12.29
N SER A 307 12.91 -11.73 -11.37
CA SER A 307 11.80 -12.69 -11.48
C SER A 307 10.45 -11.98 -11.47
N PHE A 308 10.21 -11.09 -10.50
CA PHE A 308 8.99 -10.30 -10.43
C PHE A 308 8.75 -9.45 -11.68
N LEU A 309 9.80 -8.84 -12.24
CA LEU A 309 9.69 -8.02 -13.45
C LEU A 309 9.41 -8.87 -14.71
N ARG A 310 10.13 -9.99 -14.89
CA ARG A 310 9.92 -10.90 -16.02
C ARG A 310 8.53 -11.54 -16.05
N GLU A 311 7.96 -11.82 -14.86
CA GLU A 311 6.62 -12.38 -14.73
C GLU A 311 5.51 -11.31 -14.75
N GLY A 312 5.86 -10.02 -14.96
CA GLY A 312 4.87 -8.91 -14.99
C GLY A 312 4.17 -8.68 -13.66
N LEU A 313 4.80 -9.00 -12.54
CA LEU A 313 4.21 -8.94 -11.20
C LEU A 313 4.48 -7.63 -10.46
N VAL A 314 5.26 -6.71 -11.03
CA VAL A 314 5.54 -5.38 -10.46
C VAL A 314 4.59 -4.35 -11.08
N ASP A 315 3.99 -3.52 -10.26
CA ASP A 315 3.13 -2.41 -10.69
C ASP A 315 3.86 -1.07 -10.71
N GLU A 316 4.74 -0.86 -9.74
CA GLU A 316 5.42 0.41 -9.52
C GLU A 316 6.86 0.19 -9.08
N VAL A 317 7.77 0.97 -9.62
CA VAL A 317 9.16 1.07 -9.18
C VAL A 317 9.31 2.32 -8.33
N LEU A 318 9.89 2.16 -7.14
CA LEU A 318 10.31 3.21 -6.22
C LEU A 318 11.83 3.16 -6.14
N LEU A 319 12.49 4.01 -6.90
CA LEU A 319 13.95 4.07 -6.98
C LEU A 319 14.50 5.26 -6.17
N TYR A 320 15.41 4.99 -5.26
CA TYR A 320 16.28 6.00 -4.66
C TYR A 320 17.61 5.99 -5.40
N MET A 321 17.91 7.08 -6.08
CA MET A 321 19.10 7.22 -6.91
C MET A 321 20.09 8.17 -6.25
N ALA A 322 21.25 7.62 -5.86
CA ALA A 322 22.31 8.38 -5.25
C ALA A 322 23.19 9.06 -6.31
N PRO A 323 23.73 10.28 -6.06
CA PRO A 323 24.59 11.02 -6.99
C PRO A 323 26.04 10.51 -6.94
N LEU A 324 26.23 9.22 -7.21
CA LEU A 324 27.54 8.56 -7.26
C LEU A 324 27.56 7.53 -8.39
N LEU A 325 28.78 7.18 -8.83
CA LEU A 325 29.04 6.15 -9.81
C LEU A 325 29.82 5.00 -9.16
N ILE A 326 29.38 3.78 -9.39
CA ILE A 326 30.00 2.55 -8.85
C ILE A 326 30.82 1.82 -9.92
N GLY A 327 30.45 1.96 -11.19
CA GLY A 327 31.06 1.21 -12.28
C GLY A 327 30.52 -0.21 -12.38
N GLN A 328 31.39 -1.22 -12.47
CA GLN A 328 30.95 -2.62 -12.50
C GLN A 328 30.44 -3.06 -11.13
N GLY A 329 29.16 -3.43 -11.06
CA GLY A 329 28.49 -3.86 -9.85
C GLY A 329 27.31 -4.79 -10.14
N ARG A 330 26.43 -4.96 -9.16
CA ARG A 330 25.16 -5.67 -9.32
C ARG A 330 24.08 -4.67 -9.70
N GLY A 331 23.48 -4.82 -10.89
CA GLY A 331 22.36 -3.98 -11.33
C GLY A 331 21.10 -4.14 -10.48
N LEU A 332 20.12 -3.25 -10.69
CA LEU A 332 18.87 -3.22 -9.91
C LEU A 332 17.99 -4.46 -10.12
N SER A 333 18.09 -5.15 -11.26
CA SER A 333 17.35 -6.36 -11.58
C SER A 333 18.05 -7.22 -12.62
N ASN A 334 17.86 -8.54 -12.56
CA ASN A 334 18.31 -9.48 -13.58
C ASN A 334 17.14 -9.76 -14.55
N LEU A 335 17.01 -8.96 -15.60
CA LEU A 335 16.03 -9.20 -16.66
C LEU A 335 16.48 -10.25 -17.69
N GLY A 336 17.75 -10.58 -17.70
CA GLY A 336 18.39 -11.35 -18.77
C GLY A 336 18.79 -10.45 -19.95
N PRO A 337 19.43 -11.03 -20.98
CA PRO A 337 19.73 -10.29 -22.20
C PRO A 337 18.42 -10.03 -22.97
N LEU A 338 18.22 -8.78 -23.39
CA LEU A 338 17.18 -8.41 -24.33
C LEU A 338 17.81 -8.35 -25.72
N GLU A 339 17.10 -8.88 -26.72
CA GLU A 339 17.58 -8.89 -28.11
C GLU A 339 17.18 -7.63 -28.89
N ALA A 340 16.10 -6.96 -28.43
CA ALA A 340 15.61 -5.74 -29.03
C ALA A 340 15.12 -4.72 -27.98
N LEU A 341 15.24 -3.42 -28.28
CA LEU A 341 14.74 -2.36 -27.39
C LEU A 341 13.20 -2.44 -27.16
N GLY A 342 12.46 -3.04 -28.10
CA GLY A 342 11.02 -3.25 -27.95
C GLY A 342 10.63 -4.26 -26.85
N GLU A 343 11.56 -5.03 -26.34
CA GLU A 343 11.36 -5.97 -25.22
C GLU A 343 11.56 -5.28 -23.86
N ALA A 344 12.02 -4.02 -23.87
CA ALA A 344 12.20 -3.27 -22.62
C ALA A 344 10.84 -3.00 -21.95
N ILE A 345 10.83 -3.08 -20.61
CA ILE A 345 9.64 -2.81 -19.81
C ILE A 345 9.38 -1.30 -19.78
N PRO A 346 8.29 -0.80 -20.39
CA PRO A 346 8.02 0.63 -20.44
C PRO A 346 7.47 1.13 -19.09
N LEU A 347 7.92 2.31 -18.68
CA LEU A 347 7.50 2.96 -17.44
C LEU A 347 6.87 4.33 -17.72
N THR A 348 5.99 4.77 -16.83
CA THR A 348 5.45 6.13 -16.78
C THR A 348 5.83 6.79 -15.47
N TRP A 349 6.55 7.90 -15.56
CA TRP A 349 6.90 8.69 -14.38
C TRP A 349 5.66 9.20 -13.66
N GLN A 350 5.64 9.00 -12.35
CA GLN A 350 4.63 9.53 -11.44
C GLN A 350 5.18 10.69 -10.62
N GLU A 351 6.46 10.57 -10.22
CA GLU A 351 7.07 11.53 -9.32
C GLU A 351 8.60 11.50 -9.45
N VAL A 352 9.22 12.67 -9.36
CA VAL A 352 10.67 12.88 -9.22
C VAL A 352 10.86 13.88 -8.09
N THR A 353 11.39 13.45 -6.96
CA THR A 353 11.50 14.27 -5.74
C THR A 353 12.89 14.20 -5.16
N PRO A 354 13.56 15.31 -4.86
CA PRO A 354 14.78 15.34 -4.06
C PRO A 354 14.52 14.86 -2.62
N VAL A 355 15.38 13.98 -2.10
CA VAL A 355 15.35 13.48 -0.73
C VAL A 355 16.76 13.55 -0.15
N GLY A 356 17.08 14.63 0.55
CA GLY A 356 18.46 14.95 0.87
C GLY A 356 19.29 15.14 -0.41
N PRO A 357 20.46 14.50 -0.53
CA PRO A 357 21.27 14.53 -1.74
C PRO A 357 20.78 13.59 -2.85
N ASP A 358 19.87 12.67 -2.55
CA ASP A 358 19.39 11.64 -3.47
C ASP A 358 18.12 12.10 -4.21
N LEU A 359 17.77 11.38 -5.27
CA LEU A 359 16.47 11.50 -5.93
C LEU A 359 15.62 10.28 -5.61
N ARG A 360 14.36 10.51 -5.19
CA ARG A 360 13.31 9.52 -5.20
C ARG A 360 12.56 9.59 -6.52
N LEU A 361 12.54 8.48 -7.25
CA LEU A 361 11.86 8.33 -8.53
C LEU A 361 10.75 7.30 -8.35
N ARG A 362 9.52 7.68 -8.69
CA ARG A 362 8.38 6.77 -8.70
C ARG A 362 7.86 6.63 -10.13
N ALA A 363 7.77 5.41 -10.63
CA ALA A 363 7.32 5.12 -11.98
C ALA A 363 6.43 3.88 -12.01
N ARG A 364 5.34 3.92 -12.78
CA ARG A 364 4.42 2.78 -12.97
C ARG A 364 4.76 2.02 -14.24
N ILE A 365 4.68 0.69 -14.16
CA ILE A 365 4.81 -0.20 -15.31
C ILE A 365 3.56 -0.03 -16.18
N ARG A 366 3.76 0.06 -17.49
CA ARG A 366 2.68 -0.01 -18.49
C ARG A 366 2.46 -1.47 -18.87
N HIS A 367 1.32 -2.01 -18.52
CA HIS A 367 0.88 -3.34 -18.91
C HIS A 367 0.15 -3.33 -20.25
#